data_8264c86e8d796f591d91fcfa354d5a90
#
_entry.id   8264c86e8d796f591d91fcfa354d5a90
#
_cell.length_a   1.000
_cell.length_b   1.000
_cell.length_c   1.000
_cell.angle_alpha   90.00
_cell.angle_beta   90.00
_cell.angle_gamma   90.00
#
_symmetry.space_group_name_H-M   'P 1'
#
loop_
_entity.id
_entity.type
_entity.pdbx_description
1 polymer ?
#
loop_
_entity_poly.entity_id
_entity_poly.type
_entity_poly.pdbx_seq_one_letter_code
_entity_poly.pdbx_strand_id
1 'polypeptide(L)'
;MLSTDTVSLSPNPLVQALGKPAEEFTKADVMGYAEDHRIPMLNLRYVGGDGRLKTLNFAIQAKAHLDRVLTLGERVDGSSLFSFVEATSSDLYVVPRLSSAFLNPFSAIPTLELMCNFYDVDGAPLASAPQEVLRKAQRMLEAETG
;
A
#
# COMPACT_ATOMS: atom_id res chain seq x y z
N MET A 1 4.74 -23.04 1.49
CA MET A 1 4.16 -23.25 0.15
C MET A 1 2.66 -23.11 0.28
N LEU A 2 2.11 -21.96 -0.13
CA LEU A 2 0.66 -21.79 -0.13
C LEU A 2 0.07 -22.72 -1.18
N SER A 3 -0.99 -23.41 -0.79
CA SER A 3 -1.67 -24.39 -1.64
C SER A 3 -2.21 -23.73 -2.92
N THR A 4 -2.20 -24.44 -4.03
CA THR A 4 -2.86 -24.04 -5.30
C THR A 4 -4.32 -23.61 -5.06
N ASP A 5 -4.96 -24.16 -4.05
CA ASP A 5 -6.32 -23.82 -3.63
C ASP A 5 -6.47 -22.38 -3.12
N THR A 6 -5.43 -21.84 -2.46
CA THR A 6 -5.46 -20.45 -1.94
C THR A 6 -5.51 -19.42 -3.07
N VAL A 7 -4.85 -19.69 -4.19
CA VAL A 7 -4.88 -18.83 -5.38
C VAL A 7 -6.23 -18.92 -6.07
N SER A 8 -6.76 -20.12 -6.26
CA SER A 8 -8.01 -20.36 -6.99
C SER A 8 -9.25 -19.82 -6.28
N LEU A 9 -9.25 -19.77 -4.95
CA LEU A 9 -10.34 -19.28 -4.13
C LEU A 9 -10.18 -17.82 -3.69
N SER A 10 -9.07 -17.16 -4.08
CA SER A 10 -8.86 -15.76 -3.72
C SER A 10 -9.92 -14.84 -4.33
N PRO A 11 -10.56 -13.97 -3.56
CA PRO A 11 -11.47 -12.97 -4.09
C PRO A 11 -10.75 -11.83 -4.83
N ASN A 12 -9.42 -11.76 -4.75
CA ASN A 12 -8.63 -10.72 -5.37
C ASN A 12 -8.38 -11.02 -6.86
N PRO A 13 -8.91 -10.22 -7.80
CA PRO A 13 -8.73 -10.45 -9.23
C PRO A 13 -7.26 -10.46 -9.68
N LEU A 14 -6.38 -9.72 -8.99
CA LEU A 14 -4.93 -9.74 -9.28
C LEU A 14 -4.34 -11.11 -8.99
N VAL A 15 -4.68 -11.71 -7.86
CA VAL A 15 -4.21 -13.05 -7.48
C VAL A 15 -4.64 -14.07 -8.53
N GLN A 16 -5.90 -14.01 -8.97
CA GLN A 16 -6.42 -14.90 -9.99
C GLN A 16 -5.71 -14.71 -11.34
N ALA A 17 -5.56 -13.46 -11.79
CA ALA A 17 -4.96 -13.15 -13.09
C ALA A 17 -3.46 -13.47 -13.14
N LEU A 18 -2.73 -13.24 -12.04
CA LEU A 18 -1.29 -13.47 -11.95
C LEU A 18 -0.94 -14.93 -11.58
N GLY A 19 -1.91 -15.70 -11.08
CA GLY A 19 -1.72 -17.10 -10.71
C GLY A 19 -0.77 -17.30 -9.53
N LYS A 20 -0.59 -16.29 -8.67
CA LYS A 20 0.30 -16.33 -7.51
C LYS A 20 -0.28 -15.57 -6.32
N PRO A 21 0.13 -15.91 -5.08
CA PRO A 21 -0.34 -15.22 -3.89
C PRO A 21 0.13 -13.76 -3.85
N ALA A 22 -0.63 -12.91 -3.17
CA ALA A 22 -0.38 -11.46 -3.13
C ALA A 22 0.97 -11.11 -2.48
N GLU A 23 1.47 -11.93 -1.57
CA GLU A 23 2.78 -11.77 -0.92
C GLU A 23 3.96 -11.80 -1.91
N GLU A 24 3.75 -12.41 -3.07
CA GLU A 24 4.75 -12.54 -4.15
C GLU A 24 4.61 -11.45 -5.22
N PHE A 25 3.70 -10.49 -5.06
CA PHE A 25 3.53 -9.43 -6.04
C PHE A 25 4.76 -8.53 -6.14
N THR A 26 5.22 -8.38 -7.35
CA THR A 26 6.29 -7.43 -7.71
C THR A 26 5.69 -6.16 -8.31
N LYS A 27 6.50 -5.11 -8.41
CA LYS A 27 6.09 -3.88 -9.09
C LYS A 27 5.70 -4.14 -10.56
N ALA A 28 6.46 -5.00 -11.23
CA ALA A 28 6.16 -5.37 -12.62
C ALA A 28 4.79 -6.04 -12.77
N ASP A 29 4.40 -6.88 -11.82
CA ASP A 29 3.08 -7.54 -11.82
C ASP A 29 1.95 -6.53 -11.69
N VAL A 30 2.06 -5.62 -10.71
CA VAL A 30 1.05 -4.60 -10.46
C VAL A 30 0.91 -3.64 -11.64
N MET A 31 2.06 -3.22 -12.21
CA MET A 31 2.07 -2.37 -13.40
C MET A 31 1.51 -3.07 -14.63
N GLY A 32 1.91 -4.31 -14.87
CA GLY A 32 1.41 -5.13 -15.97
C GLY A 32 -0.09 -5.34 -15.90
N TYR A 33 -0.60 -5.69 -14.70
CA TYR A 33 -2.04 -5.80 -14.48
C TYR A 33 -2.79 -4.50 -14.79
N ALA A 34 -2.27 -3.36 -14.31
CA ALA A 34 -2.89 -2.06 -14.57
C ALA A 34 -2.92 -1.71 -16.06
N GLU A 35 -1.86 -2.03 -16.81
CA GLU A 35 -1.78 -1.84 -18.26
C GLU A 35 -2.76 -2.75 -19.02
N ASP A 36 -2.72 -4.05 -18.76
CA ASP A 36 -3.51 -5.07 -19.45
C ASP A 36 -5.02 -4.84 -19.26
N HIS A 37 -5.41 -4.40 -18.06
CA HIS A 37 -6.81 -4.14 -17.71
C HIS A 37 -7.23 -2.67 -17.88
N ARG A 38 -6.31 -1.81 -18.39
CA ARG A 38 -6.54 -0.37 -18.61
C ARG A 38 -7.12 0.32 -17.37
N ILE A 39 -6.50 0.08 -16.21
CA ILE A 39 -6.94 0.68 -14.94
C ILE A 39 -6.59 2.16 -14.92
N PRO A 40 -7.57 3.09 -14.87
CA PRO A 40 -7.30 4.52 -14.94
C PRO A 40 -7.00 5.16 -13.60
N MET A 41 -7.33 4.51 -12.48
CA MET A 41 -7.27 5.10 -11.14
C MET A 41 -6.40 4.27 -10.21
N LEU A 42 -5.66 4.98 -9.36
CA LEU A 42 -4.85 4.42 -8.27
C LEU A 42 -5.22 5.11 -6.96
N ASN A 43 -5.47 4.32 -5.93
CA ASN A 43 -5.68 4.79 -4.57
C ASN A 43 -4.58 4.27 -3.65
N LEU A 44 -3.94 5.19 -2.94
CA LEU A 44 -3.05 4.87 -1.83
C LEU A 44 -3.82 5.03 -0.52
N ARG A 45 -3.95 3.94 0.24
CA ARG A 45 -4.67 3.92 1.50
C ARG A 45 -3.72 3.85 2.69
N TYR A 46 -4.00 4.63 3.72
CA TYR A 46 -3.20 4.67 4.94
C TYR A 46 -4.08 4.95 6.16
N VAL A 47 -3.59 4.57 7.33
CA VAL A 47 -4.25 4.85 8.61
C VAL A 47 -3.66 6.12 9.18
N GLY A 48 -4.49 7.14 9.39
CA GLY A 48 -4.08 8.40 10.00
C GLY A 48 -3.96 8.31 11.52
N GLY A 49 -3.50 9.38 12.15
CA GLY A 49 -3.35 9.47 13.61
C GLY A 49 -4.66 9.37 14.40
N ASP A 50 -5.78 9.61 13.73
CA ASP A 50 -7.14 9.44 14.27
C ASP A 50 -7.69 8.00 14.15
N GLY A 51 -6.85 7.05 13.69
CA GLY A 51 -7.21 5.65 13.47
C GLY A 51 -8.11 5.40 12.26
N ARG A 52 -8.40 6.41 11.45
CA ARG A 52 -9.26 6.27 10.27
C ARG A 52 -8.45 5.91 9.03
N LEU A 53 -9.05 5.05 8.20
CA LEU A 53 -8.52 4.76 6.87
C LEU A 53 -8.77 5.96 5.95
N LYS A 54 -7.69 6.52 5.43
CA LYS A 54 -7.69 7.65 4.50
C LYS A 54 -7.19 7.21 3.13
N THR A 55 -7.45 8.02 2.12
CA THR A 55 -7.14 7.69 0.73
C THR A 55 -6.56 8.90 0.01
N LEU A 56 -5.46 8.68 -0.72
CA LEU A 56 -4.98 9.57 -1.77
C LEU A 56 -5.38 8.99 -3.11
N ASN A 57 -6.05 9.77 -3.93
CA ASN A 57 -6.56 9.36 -5.23
C ASN A 57 -5.70 9.93 -6.36
N PHE A 58 -5.35 9.08 -7.33
CA PHE A 58 -4.57 9.48 -8.50
C PHE A 58 -5.22 8.96 -9.78
N ALA A 59 -5.27 9.81 -10.81
CA ALA A 59 -5.46 9.34 -12.17
C ALA A 59 -4.10 8.84 -12.70
N ILE A 60 -4.07 7.64 -13.25
CA ILE A 60 -2.85 7.08 -13.87
C ILE A 60 -2.69 7.74 -15.23
N GLN A 61 -1.83 8.74 -15.32
CA GLN A 61 -1.63 9.53 -16.54
C GLN A 61 -0.64 8.88 -17.52
N ALA A 62 0.33 8.13 -16.99
CA ALA A 62 1.37 7.47 -17.77
C ALA A 62 2.01 6.34 -16.98
N LYS A 63 2.65 5.40 -17.68
CA LYS A 63 3.42 4.30 -17.08
C LYS A 63 4.52 4.82 -16.14
N ALA A 64 5.24 5.86 -16.53
CA ALA A 64 6.28 6.47 -15.72
C ALA A 64 5.73 7.08 -14.41
N HIS A 65 4.51 7.63 -14.44
CA HIS A 65 3.84 8.13 -13.24
C HIS A 65 3.50 6.98 -12.29
N LEU A 66 2.90 5.91 -12.80
CA LEU A 66 2.60 4.71 -12.00
C LEU A 66 3.87 4.09 -11.41
N ASP A 67 4.93 3.94 -12.22
CA ASP A 67 6.23 3.43 -11.76
C ASP A 67 6.81 4.26 -10.61
N ARG A 68 6.79 5.58 -10.74
CA ARG A 68 7.26 6.50 -9.70
C ARG A 68 6.46 6.35 -8.40
N VAL A 69 5.14 6.34 -8.48
CA VAL A 69 4.27 6.24 -7.29
C VAL A 69 4.44 4.88 -6.60
N LEU A 70 4.53 3.79 -7.35
CA LEU A 70 4.75 2.45 -6.77
C LEU A 70 6.16 2.28 -6.17
N THR A 71 7.14 3.05 -6.62
CA THR A 71 8.52 2.97 -6.13
C THR A 71 8.79 3.90 -4.95
N LEU A 72 8.43 5.16 -5.09
CA LEU A 72 8.78 6.22 -4.15
C LEU A 72 7.61 6.60 -3.23
N GLY A 73 6.41 6.20 -3.58
CA GLY A 73 5.21 6.67 -2.92
C GLY A 73 4.91 8.13 -3.22
N GLU A 74 4.17 8.76 -2.33
CA GLU A 74 3.80 10.16 -2.43
C GLU A 74 4.16 10.91 -1.15
N ARG A 75 4.65 12.14 -1.30
CA ARG A 75 4.96 13.00 -0.16
C ARG A 75 3.68 13.59 0.43
N VAL A 76 3.58 13.56 1.75
CA VAL A 76 2.47 14.13 2.51
C VAL A 76 2.98 14.98 3.66
N ASP A 77 2.15 15.93 4.11
CA ASP A 77 2.43 16.70 5.30
C ASP A 77 2.05 15.88 6.55
N GLY A 78 3.05 15.35 7.24
CA GLY A 78 2.87 14.54 8.44
C GLY A 78 2.26 15.32 9.60
N SER A 79 2.47 16.63 9.70
CA SER A 79 1.92 17.44 10.78
C SER A 79 0.40 17.57 10.70
N SER A 80 -0.16 17.47 9.49
CA SER A 80 -1.61 17.42 9.28
C SER A 80 -2.23 16.03 9.55
N LEU A 81 -1.40 15.00 9.54
CA LEU A 81 -1.83 13.60 9.72
C LEU A 81 -1.64 13.08 11.14
N PHE A 82 -0.60 13.55 11.81
CA PHE A 82 -0.19 13.08 13.13
C PHE A 82 0.14 14.25 14.04
N SER A 83 -0.56 14.37 15.16
CA SER A 83 -0.37 15.44 16.14
C SER A 83 1.02 15.45 16.82
N PHE A 84 1.76 14.34 16.72
CA PHE A 84 3.11 14.21 17.28
C PHE A 84 4.23 14.55 16.28
N VAL A 85 3.90 14.88 15.02
CA VAL A 85 4.88 15.28 14.01
C VAL A 85 4.96 16.82 13.99
N GLU A 86 6.17 17.35 14.25
CA GLU A 86 6.41 18.78 14.23
C GLU A 86 6.37 19.34 12.79
N ALA A 87 5.83 20.56 12.63
CA ALA A 87 5.70 21.20 11.32
C ALA A 87 7.06 21.46 10.63
N THR A 88 8.15 21.57 11.40
CA THR A 88 9.49 21.83 10.87
C THR A 88 10.18 20.63 10.22
N SER A 89 9.67 19.40 10.49
CA SER A 89 10.16 18.16 9.87
C SER A 89 9.00 17.25 9.49
N SER A 90 7.99 17.83 8.84
CA SER A 90 6.70 17.19 8.61
C SER A 90 6.63 16.39 7.31
N ASP A 91 7.64 16.42 6.46
CA ASP A 91 7.64 15.68 5.21
C ASP A 91 7.71 14.17 5.48
N LEU A 92 6.63 13.48 5.16
CA LEU A 92 6.53 12.02 5.19
C LEU A 92 6.22 11.49 3.80
N TYR A 93 6.61 10.24 3.58
CA TYR A 93 6.32 9.52 2.35
C TYR A 93 5.36 8.37 2.63
N VAL A 94 4.28 8.31 1.86
CA VAL A 94 3.29 7.23 1.87
C VAL A 94 3.68 6.25 0.78
N VAL A 95 4.32 5.14 1.14
CA VAL A 95 4.86 4.16 0.20
C VAL A 95 3.99 2.92 0.16
N PRO A 96 3.48 2.52 -1.03
CA PRO A 96 2.59 1.38 -1.14
C PRO A 96 3.27 0.04 -0.89
N ARG A 97 2.55 -0.88 -0.25
CA ARG A 97 2.92 -2.29 -0.15
C ARG A 97 2.32 -3.06 -1.32
N LEU A 98 3.15 -3.58 -2.18
CA LEU A 98 2.70 -4.30 -3.38
C LEU A 98 1.84 -5.52 -3.06
N SER A 99 2.15 -6.23 -1.98
CA SER A 99 1.37 -7.37 -1.49
C SER A 99 -0.07 -7.04 -1.07
N SER A 100 -0.39 -5.77 -0.91
CA SER A 100 -1.74 -5.32 -0.58
C SER A 100 -2.57 -4.88 -1.79
N ALA A 101 -2.05 -5.01 -3.00
CA ALA A 101 -2.73 -4.56 -4.21
C ALA A 101 -4.00 -5.36 -4.49
N PHE A 102 -5.10 -4.65 -4.72
CA PHE A 102 -6.36 -5.24 -5.14
C PHE A 102 -7.16 -4.28 -6.03
N LEU A 103 -8.08 -4.81 -6.81
CA LEU A 103 -9.04 -4.01 -7.58
C LEU A 103 -10.26 -3.71 -6.70
N ASN A 104 -10.63 -2.43 -6.58
CA ASN A 104 -11.76 -2.01 -5.76
C ASN A 104 -13.09 -2.52 -6.35
N PRO A 105 -13.80 -3.45 -5.67
CA PRO A 105 -15.04 -4.02 -6.19
C PRO A 105 -16.23 -3.06 -6.07
N PHE A 106 -16.09 -1.96 -5.34
CA PHE A 106 -17.15 -0.99 -5.07
C PHE A 106 -17.03 0.29 -5.88
N SER A 107 -15.98 0.42 -6.70
CA SER A 107 -15.77 1.59 -7.55
C SER A 107 -16.37 1.36 -8.94
N ALA A 108 -17.16 2.33 -9.42
CA ALA A 108 -17.68 2.31 -10.80
C ALA A 108 -16.56 2.50 -11.84
N ILE A 109 -15.50 3.21 -11.47
CA ILE A 109 -14.30 3.36 -12.29
C ILE A 109 -13.29 2.33 -11.80
N PRO A 110 -12.71 1.49 -12.68
CA PRO A 110 -11.70 0.53 -12.26
C PRO A 110 -10.56 1.22 -11.52
N THR A 111 -10.36 0.86 -10.26
CA THR A 111 -9.45 1.53 -9.35
C THR A 111 -8.56 0.50 -8.65
N LEU A 112 -7.27 0.63 -8.82
CA LEU A 112 -6.28 -0.15 -8.10
C LEU A 112 -6.07 0.46 -6.71
N GLU A 113 -6.12 -0.37 -5.68
CA GLU A 113 -5.98 0.04 -4.28
C GLU A 113 -4.73 -0.61 -3.68
N LEU A 114 -3.94 0.16 -2.94
CA LEU A 114 -2.82 -0.35 -2.17
C LEU A 114 -2.79 0.27 -0.78
N MET A 115 -2.53 -0.55 0.23
CA MET A 115 -2.22 -0.10 1.58
C MET A 115 -0.78 0.40 1.64
N CYS A 116 -0.53 1.48 2.38
CA CYS A 116 0.76 2.14 2.44
C CYS A 116 1.31 2.19 3.85
N ASN A 117 2.63 2.28 3.92
CA ASN A 117 3.39 2.56 5.13
C ASN A 117 3.98 3.97 5.07
N PHE A 118 4.26 4.55 6.24
CA PHE A 118 4.91 5.85 6.34
C PHE A 118 6.42 5.73 6.52
N TYR A 119 7.14 6.56 5.79
CA TYR A 119 8.59 6.71 5.87
C TYR A 119 8.95 8.19 6.03
N ASP A 120 10.05 8.46 6.69
CA ASP A 120 10.63 9.80 6.77
C ASP A 120 11.45 10.17 5.52
N VAL A 121 12.04 11.36 5.51
CA VAL A 121 12.86 11.86 4.40
C VAL A 121 14.13 11.04 4.16
N ASP A 122 14.61 10.33 5.17
CA ASP A 122 15.80 9.48 5.11
C ASP A 122 15.47 8.05 4.68
N GLY A 123 14.17 7.76 4.44
CA GLY A 123 13.68 6.44 4.06
C GLY A 123 13.55 5.47 5.23
N ALA A 124 13.59 5.95 6.47
CA ALA A 124 13.34 5.13 7.64
C ALA A 124 11.83 5.02 7.92
N PRO A 125 11.33 3.84 8.35
CA PRO A 125 9.93 3.69 8.75
C PRO A 125 9.59 4.64 9.91
N LEU A 126 8.44 5.30 9.83
CA LEU A 126 7.96 6.16 10.91
C LEU A 126 7.54 5.29 12.10
N ALA A 127 8.38 5.23 13.13
CA ALA A 127 8.24 4.31 14.27
C ALA A 127 6.92 4.49 15.06
N SER A 128 6.36 5.69 15.04
CA SER A 128 5.09 6.04 15.71
C SER A 128 3.86 5.85 14.83
N ALA A 129 4.03 5.48 13.57
CA ALA A 129 2.89 5.17 12.69
C ALA A 129 2.12 3.94 13.19
N PRO A 130 0.77 3.92 13.11
CA PRO A 130 -0.05 2.83 13.64
C PRO A 130 0.37 1.44 13.16
N GLN A 131 0.74 1.29 11.90
CA GLN A 131 1.19 0.02 11.35
C GLN A 131 2.55 -0.43 11.89
N GLU A 132 3.46 0.48 12.22
CA GLU A 132 4.75 0.12 12.83
C GLU A 132 4.59 -0.29 14.29
N VAL A 133 3.69 0.36 15.01
CA VAL A 133 3.31 -0.04 16.37
C VAL A 133 2.71 -1.45 16.37
N LEU A 134 1.79 -1.74 15.44
CA LEU A 134 1.19 -3.07 15.28
C LEU A 134 2.26 -4.12 14.91
N ARG A 135 3.13 -3.80 13.97
CA ARG A 135 4.22 -4.71 13.55
C ARG A 135 5.20 -5.00 14.68
N LYS A 136 5.49 -4.00 15.52
CA LYS A 136 6.30 -4.18 16.72
C LYS A 136 5.61 -5.12 17.73
N ALA A 137 4.33 -4.92 17.98
CA ALA A 137 3.54 -5.78 18.87
C ALA A 137 3.51 -7.23 18.35
N GLN A 138 3.31 -7.43 17.05
CA GLN A 138 3.32 -8.75 16.43
C GLN A 138 4.68 -9.45 16.62
N ARG A 139 5.79 -8.77 16.36
CA ARG A 139 7.13 -9.34 16.59
C ARG A 139 7.37 -9.72 18.05
N MET A 140 6.88 -8.91 18.99
CA MET A 140 6.99 -9.23 20.41
C MET A 140 6.16 -10.47 20.77
N LEU A 141 4.95 -10.60 20.25
CA LEU A 141 4.12 -11.77 20.46
C LEU A 141 4.77 -13.04 19.89
N GLU A 142 5.29 -12.98 18.67
CA GLU A 142 5.99 -14.09 18.02
C GLU A 142 7.24 -14.51 18.83
N ALA A 143 7.98 -13.57 19.40
CA ALA A 143 9.16 -13.86 20.24
C ALA A 143 8.79 -14.54 21.57
N GLU A 144 7.61 -14.24 22.13
CA GLU A 144 7.16 -14.82 23.42
C GLU A 144 6.43 -16.15 23.24
N THR A 145 5.81 -16.37 22.09
CA THR A 145 4.97 -17.56 21.86
C THR A 145 5.61 -18.62 20.94
N GLY A 146 6.70 -18.27 20.28
CA GLY A 146 7.36 -19.15 19.31
C GLY A 146 6.71 -19.10 17.96
#